data_2a154b734f041345ca1aefaf7bd95712
#
_entry.id   2a154b734f041345ca1aefaf7bd95712
#
_cell.length_a   1.000
_cell.length_b   1.000
_cell.length_c   1.000
_cell.angle_alpha   90.00
_cell.angle_beta   90.00
_cell.angle_gamma   90.00
#
_symmetry.space_group_name_H-M   'P 1'
#
loop_
_entity.id
_entity.type
_entity.pdbx_description
1 polymer ?
#
loop_
_entity_poly.entity_id
_entity_poly.type
_entity_poly.pdbx_seq_one_letter_code
_entity_poly.pdbx_strand_id
1 'polypeptide(L)'
;GFAMSYSPWLRALVPDINLALLTGYYRIDSKQVLASSLMYSSLGEIQFTDDYGNYQSTHNPNEFSFDVAYSRLFSQHWSGGVALRFIYSNITGGQYVGSTETKAGISYAADASAYYTTALKLGSKTGNISAGMNFSNIGSKMSYTSDEDPDFIPMNMRLGTTLSVDLDRYNTIGISFDINKLLVPTDPVYQDGEIVAGRDPNVSVP
;
A
#
# COMPACT_ATOMS: atom_id res chain seq x y z
N GLY A 1 -6.71 -18.43 10.59
CA GLY A 1 -7.92 -17.66 10.31
C GLY A 1 -7.89 -17.08 8.90
N PHE A 2 -9.06 -16.78 8.36
CA PHE A 2 -9.18 -16.07 7.07
C PHE A 2 -10.30 -15.05 7.16
N ALA A 3 -10.23 -14.00 6.32
CA ALA A 3 -11.27 -13.01 6.16
C ALA A 3 -11.37 -12.60 4.69
N MET A 4 -12.56 -12.22 4.28
CA MET A 4 -12.85 -11.71 2.93
C MET A 4 -13.64 -10.42 3.07
N SER A 5 -13.28 -9.43 2.26
CA SER A 5 -14.01 -8.16 2.14
C SER A 5 -14.28 -7.88 0.66
N TYR A 6 -15.47 -7.40 0.37
CA TYR A 6 -15.86 -6.93 -0.95
C TYR A 6 -16.51 -5.56 -0.80
N SER A 7 -15.99 -4.56 -1.48
CA SER A 7 -16.45 -3.17 -1.41
C SER A 7 -16.78 -2.68 -2.83
N PRO A 8 -18.05 -2.66 -3.21
CA PRO A 8 -18.46 -1.99 -4.44
C PRO A 8 -18.31 -0.48 -4.26
N TRP A 9 -17.62 0.17 -5.19
CA TRP A 9 -17.34 1.60 -5.12
C TRP A 9 -18.20 2.34 -6.15
N LEU A 10 -18.82 3.43 -5.75
CA LEU A 10 -19.65 4.31 -6.61
C LEU A 10 -20.72 3.57 -7.45
N ARG A 11 -21.26 2.47 -6.98
CA ARG A 11 -22.14 1.56 -7.72
C ARG A 11 -23.35 2.25 -8.41
N ALA A 12 -23.78 3.39 -7.88
CA ALA A 12 -24.87 4.16 -8.47
C ALA A 12 -24.46 4.95 -9.72
N LEU A 13 -23.17 5.19 -9.92
CA LEU A 13 -22.61 5.94 -11.05
C LEU A 13 -21.88 5.01 -12.03
N VAL A 14 -21.05 4.12 -11.51
CA VAL A 14 -20.25 3.16 -12.28
C VAL A 14 -20.37 1.79 -11.59
N PRO A 15 -21.14 0.85 -12.14
CA PRO A 15 -21.47 -0.41 -11.46
C PRO A 15 -20.28 -1.35 -11.29
N ASP A 16 -19.19 -1.16 -12.05
CA ASP A 16 -18.12 -2.13 -12.23
C ASP A 16 -16.86 -1.81 -11.40
N ILE A 17 -16.86 -0.67 -10.67
CA ILE A 17 -15.75 -0.35 -9.76
C ILE A 17 -15.94 -1.11 -8.45
N ASN A 18 -14.95 -1.93 -8.11
CA ASN A 18 -14.97 -2.70 -6.89
C ASN A 18 -13.57 -3.01 -6.36
N LEU A 19 -13.51 -3.26 -5.07
CA LEU A 19 -12.33 -3.72 -4.37
C LEU A 19 -12.66 -5.02 -3.63
N ALA A 20 -11.89 -6.06 -3.89
CA ALA A 20 -11.99 -7.33 -3.19
C ALA A 20 -10.68 -7.61 -2.43
N LEU A 21 -10.79 -8.08 -1.22
CA LEU A 21 -9.67 -8.43 -0.37
C LEU A 21 -9.91 -9.81 0.25
N LEU A 22 -8.97 -10.71 0.06
CA LEU A 22 -8.91 -12.00 0.73
C LEU A 22 -7.64 -12.02 1.58
N THR A 23 -7.77 -12.34 2.86
CA THR A 23 -6.63 -12.45 3.77
C THR A 23 -6.69 -13.74 4.56
N GLY A 24 -5.51 -14.28 4.86
CA GLY A 24 -5.39 -15.46 5.70
C GLY A 24 -4.14 -15.41 6.55
N TYR A 25 -4.18 -16.08 7.70
CA TYR A 25 -3.01 -16.27 8.52
C TYR A 25 -2.98 -17.66 9.16
N TYR A 26 -1.76 -18.12 9.35
CA TYR A 26 -1.46 -19.37 10.06
C TYR A 26 -0.48 -19.07 11.20
N ARG A 27 -0.85 -19.44 12.41
CA ARG A 27 0.02 -19.35 13.58
C ARG A 27 0.91 -20.59 13.62
N ILE A 28 2.21 -20.40 13.38
CA ILE A 28 3.20 -21.49 13.40
C ILE A 28 3.40 -21.97 14.84
N ASP A 29 3.57 -21.00 15.75
CA ASP A 29 3.66 -21.24 17.20
C ASP A 29 3.15 -20.03 17.99
N SER A 30 3.43 -19.96 19.30
CA SER A 30 3.01 -18.84 20.15
C SER A 30 3.70 -17.49 19.83
N LYS A 31 4.77 -17.53 19.02
CA LYS A 31 5.60 -16.35 18.71
C LYS A 31 5.66 -16.01 17.23
N GLN A 32 5.20 -16.89 16.35
CA GLN A 32 5.40 -16.78 14.91
C GLN A 32 4.08 -16.92 14.14
N VAL A 33 3.89 -16.06 13.17
CA VAL A 33 2.72 -16.06 12.28
C VAL A 33 3.18 -15.89 10.84
N LEU A 34 2.63 -16.71 9.97
CA LEU A 34 2.66 -16.52 8.51
C LEU A 34 1.30 -16.00 8.07
N ALA A 35 1.29 -14.98 7.21
CA ALA A 35 0.06 -14.41 6.66
C ALA A 35 0.19 -14.24 5.15
N SER A 36 -0.96 -14.19 4.48
CA SER A 36 -1.04 -13.89 3.06
C SER A 36 -2.27 -13.06 2.77
N SER A 37 -2.19 -12.20 1.78
CA SER A 37 -3.33 -11.45 1.27
C SER A 37 -3.34 -11.39 -0.24
N LEU A 38 -4.54 -11.32 -0.83
CA LEU A 38 -4.78 -11.03 -2.22
C LEU A 38 -5.77 -9.87 -2.27
N MET A 39 -5.34 -8.77 -2.86
CA MET A 39 -6.18 -7.61 -3.12
C MET A 39 -6.39 -7.48 -4.62
N TYR A 40 -7.63 -7.29 -5.02
CA TYR A 40 -8.03 -7.07 -6.42
C TYR A 40 -8.88 -5.82 -6.51
N SER A 41 -8.57 -4.95 -7.48
CA SER A 41 -9.31 -3.75 -7.80
C SER A 41 -9.73 -3.76 -9.26
N SER A 42 -11.02 -3.58 -9.52
CA SER A 42 -11.57 -3.26 -10.83
C SER A 42 -11.90 -1.78 -10.88
N LEU A 43 -11.43 -1.09 -11.93
CA LEU A 43 -11.62 0.36 -12.09
C LEU A 43 -12.80 0.70 -13.02
N GLY A 44 -13.57 -0.31 -13.39
CA GLY A 44 -14.72 -0.16 -14.27
C GLY A 44 -14.36 -0.27 -15.76
N GLU A 45 -15.38 -0.23 -16.59
CA GLU A 45 -15.25 -0.33 -18.04
C GLU A 45 -14.91 1.03 -18.66
N ILE A 46 -13.89 1.07 -19.49
CA ILE A 46 -13.51 2.24 -20.29
C ILE A 46 -13.75 1.92 -21.76
N GLN A 47 -14.51 2.78 -22.44
CA GLN A 47 -14.71 2.69 -23.90
C GLN A 47 -13.76 3.66 -24.59
N PHE A 48 -12.98 3.12 -25.51
CA PHE A 48 -12.11 3.92 -26.37
C PHE A 48 -12.86 4.31 -27.65
N THR A 49 -12.71 5.58 -28.04
CA THR A 49 -13.27 6.15 -29.24
C THR A 49 -12.17 6.77 -30.10
N ASP A 50 -12.41 6.87 -31.39
CA ASP A 50 -11.56 7.66 -32.29
C ASP A 50 -11.80 9.17 -32.10
N ASP A 51 -11.05 10.00 -32.81
CA ASP A 51 -11.16 11.47 -32.77
C ASP A 51 -12.54 11.99 -33.25
N TYR A 52 -13.33 11.15 -33.88
CA TYR A 52 -14.69 11.45 -34.34
C TYR A 52 -15.78 10.92 -33.40
N GLY A 53 -15.39 10.26 -32.28
CA GLY A 53 -16.31 9.70 -31.31
C GLY A 53 -16.84 8.30 -31.68
N ASN A 54 -16.31 7.63 -32.71
CA ASN A 54 -16.74 6.27 -33.05
C ASN A 54 -16.07 5.27 -32.10
N TYR A 55 -16.85 4.30 -31.66
CA TYR A 55 -16.38 3.21 -30.80
C TYR A 55 -15.23 2.44 -31.47
N GLN A 56 -14.16 2.24 -30.71
CA GLN A 56 -12.98 1.47 -31.11
C GLN A 56 -12.88 0.14 -30.37
N SER A 57 -12.83 0.22 -29.05
CA SER A 57 -12.68 -0.96 -28.18
C SER A 57 -13.13 -0.66 -26.76
N THR A 58 -13.26 -1.72 -25.96
CA THR A 58 -13.54 -1.64 -24.53
C THR A 58 -12.42 -2.29 -23.75
N HIS A 59 -12.01 -1.68 -22.65
CA HIS A 59 -11.05 -2.22 -21.70
C HIS A 59 -11.59 -2.15 -20.28
N ASN A 60 -11.28 -3.17 -19.47
CA ASN A 60 -11.58 -3.21 -18.04
C ASN A 60 -10.29 -3.11 -17.23
N PRO A 61 -9.85 -1.89 -16.89
CA PRO A 61 -8.65 -1.70 -16.07
C PRO A 61 -8.76 -2.43 -14.75
N ASN A 62 -7.71 -3.14 -14.41
CA ASN A 62 -7.68 -3.90 -13.16
C ASN A 62 -6.27 -3.97 -12.58
N GLU A 63 -6.22 -4.11 -11.29
CA GLU A 63 -4.98 -4.22 -10.54
C GLU A 63 -5.13 -5.32 -9.48
N PHE A 64 -4.05 -6.02 -9.19
CA PHE A 64 -4.02 -6.88 -8.03
C PHE A 64 -2.65 -6.89 -7.37
N SER A 65 -2.66 -7.13 -6.06
CA SER A 65 -1.45 -7.43 -5.31
C SER A 65 -1.61 -8.75 -4.55
N PHE A 66 -0.51 -9.48 -4.49
CA PHE A 66 -0.39 -10.68 -3.67
C PHE A 66 0.74 -10.52 -2.69
N ASP A 67 0.43 -10.70 -1.39
CA ASP A 67 1.37 -10.51 -0.30
C ASP A 67 1.58 -11.81 0.47
N VAL A 68 2.82 -12.03 0.90
CA VAL A 68 3.18 -13.03 1.90
C VAL A 68 3.96 -12.36 3.00
N ALA A 69 3.53 -12.51 4.24
CA ALA A 69 4.12 -11.86 5.39
C ALA A 69 4.50 -12.88 6.47
N TYR A 70 5.63 -12.62 7.11
CA TYR A 70 6.08 -13.34 8.30
C TYR A 70 6.28 -12.35 9.43
N SER A 71 5.77 -12.68 10.61
CA SER A 71 5.96 -11.90 11.82
C SER A 71 6.39 -12.75 13.00
N ARG A 72 7.18 -12.14 13.90
CA ARG A 72 7.73 -12.82 15.07
C ARG A 72 7.74 -11.92 16.29
N LEU A 73 7.38 -12.48 17.43
CA LEU A 73 7.58 -11.93 18.75
C LEU A 73 9.01 -12.23 19.22
N PHE A 74 9.85 -11.22 19.31
CA PHE A 74 11.27 -11.37 19.73
C PHE A 74 11.41 -11.41 21.25
N SER A 75 10.57 -10.63 21.96
CA SER A 75 10.51 -10.59 23.41
C SER A 75 9.09 -10.33 23.89
N GLN A 76 8.88 -10.17 25.18
CA GLN A 76 7.57 -9.83 25.75
C GLN A 76 7.06 -8.44 25.27
N HIS A 77 7.97 -7.58 24.82
CA HIS A 77 7.66 -6.21 24.42
C HIS A 77 7.86 -5.94 22.92
N TRP A 78 8.75 -6.68 22.25
CA TRP A 78 9.14 -6.42 20.87
C TRP A 78 8.66 -7.49 19.91
N SER A 79 8.05 -7.06 18.84
CA SER A 79 7.75 -7.88 17.67
C SER A 79 8.16 -7.15 16.39
N GLY A 80 8.30 -7.90 15.32
CA GLY A 80 8.56 -7.36 14.00
C GLY A 80 8.06 -8.29 12.92
N GLY A 81 7.97 -7.77 11.73
CA GLY A 81 7.51 -8.50 10.57
C GLY A 81 8.11 -7.98 9.28
N VAL A 82 8.11 -8.86 8.30
CA VAL A 82 8.48 -8.56 6.92
C VAL A 82 7.39 -9.10 6.01
N ALA A 83 7.16 -8.43 4.89
CA ALA A 83 6.28 -8.92 3.84
C ALA A 83 6.96 -8.78 2.48
N LEU A 84 6.59 -9.66 1.56
CA LEU A 84 6.92 -9.58 0.15
C LEU A 84 5.63 -9.42 -0.62
N ARG A 85 5.63 -8.53 -1.60
CA ARG A 85 4.47 -8.15 -2.41
C ARG A 85 4.79 -8.28 -3.89
N PHE A 86 3.91 -8.94 -4.61
CA PHE A 86 3.82 -8.89 -6.06
C PHE A 86 2.69 -7.93 -6.45
N ILE A 87 2.94 -7.05 -7.41
CA ILE A 87 1.98 -6.06 -7.90
C ILE A 87 1.84 -6.23 -9.41
N TYR A 88 0.60 -6.30 -9.86
CA TYR A 88 0.22 -6.30 -11.27
C TYR A 88 -0.83 -5.22 -11.50
N SER A 89 -0.60 -4.36 -12.50
CA SER A 89 -1.49 -3.25 -12.83
C SER A 89 -1.69 -3.20 -14.34
N ASN A 90 -2.92 -3.43 -14.80
CA ASN A 90 -3.30 -3.35 -16.22
C ASN A 90 -4.34 -2.24 -16.41
N ILE A 91 -3.88 -1.00 -16.33
CA ILE A 91 -4.74 0.18 -16.46
C ILE A 91 -4.87 0.67 -17.90
N THR A 92 -3.92 0.34 -18.76
CA THR A 92 -3.82 0.88 -20.12
C THR A 92 -4.40 -0.05 -21.21
N GLY A 93 -4.49 -1.35 -20.93
CA GLY A 93 -5.08 -2.34 -21.82
C GLY A 93 -4.36 -2.58 -23.14
N GLY A 94 -3.06 -2.25 -23.22
CA GLY A 94 -2.29 -2.39 -24.46
C GLY A 94 -2.62 -1.34 -25.51
N GLN A 95 -3.21 -0.21 -25.12
CA GLN A 95 -3.50 0.90 -26.04
C GLN A 95 -2.22 1.63 -26.44
N TYR A 96 -2.25 2.28 -27.59
CA TYR A 96 -1.15 3.11 -28.05
C TYR A 96 -1.28 4.52 -27.51
N VAL A 97 -0.16 5.07 -26.99
CA VAL A 97 0.00 6.49 -26.69
C VAL A 97 1.01 7.06 -27.68
N GLY A 98 0.51 7.78 -28.68
CA GLY A 98 1.32 8.17 -29.86
C GLY A 98 1.74 6.94 -30.65
N SER A 99 3.06 6.68 -30.71
CA SER A 99 3.65 5.51 -31.40
C SER A 99 4.03 4.37 -30.46
N THR A 100 3.89 4.55 -29.13
CA THR A 100 4.33 3.59 -28.13
C THR A 100 3.16 2.73 -27.65
N GLU A 101 3.33 1.41 -27.73
CA GLU A 101 2.37 0.46 -27.18
C GLU A 101 2.53 0.39 -25.65
N THR A 102 1.41 0.48 -24.96
CA THR A 102 1.38 0.31 -23.51
C THR A 102 1.28 -1.16 -23.11
N LYS A 103 1.74 -1.48 -21.93
CA LYS A 103 1.71 -2.83 -21.34
C LYS A 103 1.28 -2.80 -19.90
N ALA A 104 0.93 -3.95 -19.35
CA ALA A 104 0.69 -4.08 -17.92
C ALA A 104 1.98 -3.81 -17.12
N GLY A 105 1.86 -3.01 -16.07
CA GLY A 105 2.92 -2.75 -15.11
C GLY A 105 3.08 -3.93 -14.14
N ILE A 106 4.32 -4.30 -13.86
CA ILE A 106 4.66 -5.32 -12.86
C ILE A 106 5.72 -4.75 -11.93
N SER A 107 5.52 -4.94 -10.61
CA SER A 107 6.50 -4.55 -9.60
C SER A 107 6.54 -5.56 -8.45
N TYR A 108 7.67 -5.55 -7.75
CA TYR A 108 7.89 -6.32 -6.54
C TYR A 108 8.25 -5.36 -5.42
N ALA A 109 7.72 -5.59 -4.24
CA ALA A 109 7.99 -4.77 -3.07
C ALA A 109 8.20 -5.62 -1.84
N ALA A 110 8.86 -5.02 -0.86
CA ALA A 110 8.99 -5.56 0.49
C ALA A 110 8.52 -4.53 1.51
N ASP A 111 7.95 -5.02 2.60
CA ASP A 111 7.60 -4.22 3.76
C ASP A 111 8.42 -4.71 4.96
N ALA A 112 8.80 -3.79 5.84
CA ALA A 112 9.46 -4.10 7.10
C ALA A 112 8.81 -3.33 8.24
N SER A 113 8.53 -4.01 9.35
CA SER A 113 7.85 -3.41 10.50
C SER A 113 8.45 -3.83 11.83
N ALA A 114 8.37 -2.94 12.79
CA ALA A 114 8.68 -3.21 14.20
C ALA A 114 7.58 -2.64 15.09
N TYR A 115 7.29 -3.34 16.16
CA TYR A 115 6.28 -2.93 17.13
C TYR A 115 6.78 -3.20 18.55
N TYR A 116 6.58 -2.20 19.39
CA TYR A 116 6.87 -2.24 20.81
C TYR A 116 5.59 -2.04 21.63
N THR A 117 5.45 -2.77 22.71
CA THR A 117 4.34 -2.57 23.65
C THR A 117 4.76 -2.89 25.06
N THR A 118 4.30 -2.11 26.02
CA THR A 118 4.54 -2.37 27.46
C THR A 118 3.40 -1.85 28.31
N ALA A 119 3.13 -2.57 29.41
CA ALA A 119 2.18 -2.12 30.39
C ALA A 119 2.71 -0.89 31.13
N LEU A 120 1.81 0.03 31.45
CA LEU A 120 2.10 1.28 32.16
C LEU A 120 1.23 1.35 33.43
N LYS A 121 1.82 1.86 34.53
CA LYS A 121 1.09 2.19 35.74
C LYS A 121 1.08 3.70 35.93
N LEU A 122 -0.11 4.26 36.02
CA LEU A 122 -0.36 5.70 36.22
C LEU A 122 -1.11 5.89 37.53
N GLY A 123 -0.34 5.95 38.63
CA GLY A 123 -0.92 5.96 40.01
C GLY A 123 -1.64 4.65 40.30
N SER A 124 -2.95 4.71 40.55
CA SER A 124 -3.82 3.54 40.78
C SER A 124 -4.38 2.92 39.48
N LYS A 125 -4.11 3.53 38.33
CA LYS A 125 -4.61 3.09 37.02
C LYS A 125 -3.58 2.25 36.30
N THR A 126 -4.08 1.30 35.51
CA THR A 126 -3.28 0.54 34.54
C THR A 126 -3.48 1.10 33.16
N GLY A 127 -2.53 0.85 32.29
CA GLY A 127 -2.59 1.25 30.91
C GLY A 127 -1.55 0.53 30.08
N ASN A 128 -1.46 0.90 28.83
CA ASN A 128 -0.48 0.37 27.91
C ASN A 128 0.05 1.48 27.01
N ILE A 129 1.34 1.46 26.76
CA ILE A 129 1.97 2.28 25.73
C ILE A 129 2.49 1.37 24.63
N SER A 130 2.23 1.74 23.40
CA SER A 130 2.75 1.04 22.24
C SER A 130 3.30 2.01 21.20
N ALA A 131 4.31 1.57 20.47
CA ALA A 131 4.90 2.30 19.36
C ALA A 131 5.14 1.33 18.18
N GLY A 132 4.93 1.83 16.99
CA GLY A 132 5.13 1.06 15.78
C GLY A 132 5.87 1.86 14.71
N MET A 133 6.63 1.14 13.90
CA MET A 133 7.29 1.66 12.71
C MET A 133 7.03 0.69 11.56
N ASN A 134 6.70 1.25 10.40
CA ASN A 134 6.53 0.47 9.18
C ASN A 134 7.14 1.22 7.99
N PHE A 135 7.94 0.52 7.21
CA PHE A 135 8.33 0.90 5.87
C PHE A 135 7.63 -0.02 4.91
N SER A 136 6.86 0.52 3.99
CA SER A 136 6.10 -0.25 3.02
C SER A 136 6.44 0.13 1.59
N ASN A 137 6.24 -0.84 0.68
CA ASN A 137 6.51 -0.69 -0.75
C ASN A 137 7.98 -0.34 -1.06
N ILE A 138 8.93 -0.89 -0.30
CA ILE A 138 10.35 -0.84 -0.65
C ILE A 138 10.52 -1.76 -1.85
N GLY A 139 10.54 -1.21 -3.07
CA GLY A 139 10.44 -2.07 -4.24
C GLY A 139 10.96 -1.49 -5.54
N SER A 140 10.78 -2.27 -6.61
CA SER A 140 11.18 -1.90 -7.95
C SER A 140 10.27 -0.81 -8.51
N LYS A 141 10.83 0.00 -9.39
CA LYS A 141 10.05 0.92 -10.24
C LYS A 141 9.10 0.15 -11.15
N MET A 142 8.05 0.79 -11.59
CA MET A 142 7.04 0.26 -12.52
C MET A 142 6.95 1.15 -13.75
N SER A 143 6.78 0.54 -14.94
CA SER A 143 6.51 1.24 -16.19
C SER A 143 5.38 0.55 -16.93
N TYR A 144 4.58 1.36 -17.61
CA TYR A 144 3.49 0.92 -18.49
C TYR A 144 3.85 1.00 -19.98
N THR A 145 5.05 1.44 -20.29
CA THR A 145 5.58 1.54 -21.67
C THR A 145 6.94 0.86 -21.77
N SER A 146 7.44 0.67 -23.00
CA SER A 146 8.78 0.12 -23.24
C SER A 146 9.86 1.19 -23.26
N ASP A 147 9.46 2.43 -23.56
CA ASP A 147 10.35 3.50 -24.00
C ASP A 147 10.48 4.62 -22.95
N GLU A 148 9.69 4.57 -21.88
CA GLU A 148 9.73 5.57 -20.81
C GLU A 148 10.44 5.04 -19.57
N ASP A 149 11.10 5.94 -18.85
CA ASP A 149 11.72 5.64 -17.57
C ASP A 149 10.67 5.17 -16.55
N PRO A 150 10.93 4.08 -15.84
CA PRO A 150 9.98 3.56 -14.85
C PRO A 150 9.90 4.46 -13.63
N ASP A 151 8.69 4.61 -13.07
CA ASP A 151 8.40 5.38 -11.86
C ASP A 151 8.51 4.56 -10.59
N PHE A 152 8.84 5.22 -9.48
CA PHE A 152 8.84 4.58 -8.16
C PHE A 152 7.41 4.23 -7.75
N ILE A 153 7.22 3.00 -7.25
CA ILE A 153 6.01 2.67 -6.50
C ILE A 153 5.98 3.49 -5.19
N PRO A 154 4.80 3.78 -4.61
CA PRO A 154 4.66 4.68 -3.48
C PRO A 154 5.25 4.10 -2.18
N MET A 155 6.58 4.14 -2.06
CA MET A 155 7.29 3.77 -0.84
C MET A 155 6.91 4.72 0.29
N ASN A 156 6.60 4.18 1.46
CA ASN A 156 6.06 4.95 2.55
C ASN A 156 6.65 4.55 3.91
N MET A 157 6.90 5.53 4.76
CA MET A 157 7.26 5.36 6.16
C MET A 157 6.11 5.79 7.05
N ARG A 158 5.73 4.94 8.00
CA ARG A 158 4.76 5.26 9.04
C ARG A 158 5.37 5.02 10.42
N LEU A 159 5.21 6.00 11.30
CA LEU A 159 5.57 5.93 12.71
C LEU A 159 4.32 6.24 13.53
N GLY A 160 4.01 5.40 14.49
CA GLY A 160 2.83 5.58 15.33
C GLY A 160 3.10 5.27 16.78
N THR A 161 2.35 5.92 17.66
CA THR A 161 2.33 5.63 19.09
C THR A 161 0.91 5.70 19.62
N THR A 162 0.61 4.84 20.59
CA THR A 162 -0.70 4.80 21.26
C THR A 162 -0.47 4.71 22.75
N LEU A 163 -1.19 5.54 23.51
CA LEU A 163 -1.34 5.45 24.95
C LEU A 163 -2.78 5.05 25.27
N SER A 164 -2.98 3.96 25.98
CA SER A 164 -4.27 3.57 26.52
C SER A 164 -4.21 3.53 28.04
N VAL A 165 -5.31 3.96 28.68
CA VAL A 165 -5.44 4.00 30.13
C VAL A 165 -6.80 3.45 30.53
N ASP A 166 -6.81 2.47 31.42
CA ASP A 166 -8.04 1.90 31.97
C ASP A 166 -8.58 2.86 33.06
N LEU A 167 -9.71 3.48 32.77
CA LEU A 167 -10.37 4.40 33.72
C LEU A 167 -11.05 3.64 34.84
N ASP A 168 -11.69 2.56 34.50
CA ASP A 168 -12.35 1.60 35.38
C ASP A 168 -12.44 0.22 34.73
N ARG A 169 -13.18 -0.70 35.33
CA ARG A 169 -13.33 -2.09 34.86
C ARG A 169 -13.94 -2.21 33.45
N TYR A 170 -14.65 -1.17 33.00
CA TYR A 170 -15.46 -1.21 31.77
C TYR A 170 -15.02 -0.17 30.74
N ASN A 171 -14.23 0.83 31.14
CA ASN A 171 -13.88 1.98 30.30
C ASN A 171 -12.38 2.12 30.16
N THR A 172 -11.91 2.21 28.92
CA THR A 172 -10.53 2.50 28.54
C THR A 172 -10.51 3.71 27.62
N ILE A 173 -9.65 4.66 27.86
CA ILE A 173 -9.35 5.77 26.93
C ILE A 173 -8.05 5.48 26.22
N GLY A 174 -8.05 5.67 24.88
CA GLY A 174 -6.87 5.58 24.04
C GLY A 174 -6.64 6.87 23.25
N ILE A 175 -5.39 7.31 23.19
CA ILE A 175 -4.92 8.40 22.33
C ILE A 175 -3.83 7.84 21.44
N SER A 176 -3.99 8.03 20.12
CA SER A 176 -3.02 7.60 19.11
C SER A 176 -2.52 8.79 18.32
N PHE A 177 -1.24 8.76 17.98
CA PHE A 177 -0.59 9.74 17.12
C PHE A 177 0.24 9.00 16.07
N ASP A 178 0.03 9.35 14.79
CA ASP A 178 0.72 8.75 13.66
C ASP A 178 1.35 9.82 12.77
N ILE A 179 2.57 9.55 12.30
CA ILE A 179 3.25 10.31 11.26
C ILE A 179 3.38 9.39 10.04
N ASN A 180 2.97 9.89 8.89
CA ASN A 180 3.07 9.21 7.62
C ASN A 180 3.88 10.06 6.64
N LYS A 181 4.90 9.48 6.02
CA LYS A 181 5.76 10.15 5.05
C LYS A 181 5.93 9.29 3.81
N LEU A 182 5.53 9.84 2.67
CA LEU A 182 5.84 9.27 1.36
C LEU A 182 7.34 9.46 1.07
N LEU A 183 8.00 8.38 0.67
CA LEU A 183 9.46 8.34 0.43
C LEU A 183 9.77 8.20 -1.07
N VAL A 184 9.01 8.90 -1.90
CA VAL A 184 9.27 9.02 -3.34
C VAL A 184 9.68 10.45 -3.66
N PRO A 185 10.44 10.69 -4.74
CA PRO A 185 10.77 12.04 -5.18
C PRO A 185 9.49 12.84 -5.41
N THR A 186 9.50 14.12 -5.06
CA THR A 186 8.47 15.06 -5.51
C THR A 186 8.72 15.41 -6.97
N ASP A 187 7.68 15.52 -7.76
CA ASP A 187 7.76 15.79 -9.18
C ASP A 187 8.64 17.02 -9.46
N PRO A 188 9.58 16.93 -10.40
CA PRO A 188 10.47 18.02 -10.74
C PRO A 188 9.71 19.11 -11.52
N VAL A 189 9.96 20.36 -11.16
CA VAL A 189 9.54 21.52 -11.93
C VAL A 189 10.77 22.01 -12.69
N TYR A 190 10.69 22.03 -14.01
CA TYR A 190 11.78 22.47 -14.86
C TYR A 190 11.57 23.93 -15.28
N GLN A 191 12.66 24.71 -15.24
CA GLN A 191 12.74 26.03 -15.86
C GLN A 191 14.08 26.09 -16.60
N ASP A 192 14.04 26.44 -17.88
CA ASP A 192 15.21 26.51 -18.77
C ASP A 192 16.02 25.20 -18.82
N GLY A 193 15.36 24.05 -18.61
CA GLY A 193 15.99 22.71 -18.60
C GLY A 193 16.62 22.29 -17.28
N GLU A 194 16.58 23.14 -16.26
CA GLU A 194 17.05 22.82 -14.90
C GLU A 194 15.89 22.58 -13.93
N ILE A 195 16.10 21.69 -12.96
CA ILE A 195 15.12 21.44 -11.89
C ILE A 195 15.18 22.60 -10.89
N VAL A 196 14.14 23.45 -10.89
CA VAL A 196 14.02 24.59 -9.95
C VAL A 196 13.24 24.24 -8.69
N ALA A 197 12.44 23.18 -8.71
CA ALA A 197 11.72 22.65 -7.56
C ALA A 197 11.46 21.15 -7.76
N GLY A 198 11.20 20.44 -6.68
CA GLY A 198 11.08 18.98 -6.72
C GLY A 198 12.45 18.29 -6.66
N ARG A 199 12.50 17.04 -7.08
CA ARG A 199 13.72 16.22 -7.11
C ARG A 199 13.80 15.45 -8.42
N ASP A 200 15.02 15.06 -8.79
CA ASP A 200 15.26 14.17 -9.91
C ASP A 200 14.46 12.85 -9.71
N PRO A 201 13.55 12.51 -10.63
CA PRO A 201 12.73 11.29 -10.52
C PRO A 201 13.55 10.00 -10.62
N ASN A 202 14.79 10.08 -11.08
CA ASN A 202 15.68 8.93 -11.20
C ASN A 202 16.47 8.61 -9.93
N VAL A 203 16.47 9.52 -8.95
CA VAL A 203 17.20 9.35 -7.69
C VAL A 203 16.23 8.91 -6.59
N SER A 204 16.54 7.78 -5.94
CA SER A 204 15.76 7.32 -4.77
C SER A 204 15.87 8.34 -3.63
N VAL A 205 14.76 8.52 -2.91
CA VAL A 205 14.74 9.33 -1.68
C VAL A 205 15.35 8.50 -0.55
N PRO A 206 16.39 8.98 0.16
CA PRO A 206 16.97 8.30 1.31
C PRO A 206 16.05 8.30 2.52
#